data_aca8eee79597bf6edd012e9aacdc46ae
#
_entry.id   aca8eee79597bf6edd012e9aacdc46ae
#
_cell.length_a   1.000
_cell.length_b   1.000
_cell.length_c   1.000
_cell.angle_alpha   90.00
_cell.angle_beta   90.00
_cell.angle_gamma   90.00
#
_symmetry.space_group_name_H-M   'P 1'
#
loop_
_entity.id
_entity.type
_entity.pdbx_description
1 polymer ?
#
loop_
_entity_poly.entity_id
_entity_poly.type
_entity_poly.pdbx_seq_one_letter_code
_entity_poly.pdbx_strand_id
1 'polypeptide(L)'
;MSEKIFNEAMYFDDIPKEQWKSYFGKGYRSCYYTTDHEKHGRIILLGFDLQGNRKTFIFPWKPHICYVVKYKTEFKDQYDRYVAYKYFDSKQHRDNYVKNANGLTIVECLDPATEFLNWAFDDVALDPTFNKQRLRIQTLDIETEISDGGFMRPGQEDG
;
A
#
# COMPACT_ATOMS: atom_id res chain seq x y z
N MET A 1 7.97 0.07 -25.35
CA MET A 1 6.85 -0.45 -24.51
C MET A 1 6.85 0.12 -23.11
N SER A 2 8.00 0.20 -22.44
CA SER A 2 8.08 0.81 -21.10
C SER A 2 7.74 2.31 -21.08
N GLU A 3 8.16 3.08 -22.07
CA GLU A 3 7.86 4.51 -22.17
C GLU A 3 6.36 4.81 -22.34
N LYS A 4 5.61 3.95 -23.06
CA LYS A 4 4.17 4.11 -23.22
C LYS A 4 3.40 3.91 -21.90
N ILE A 5 3.87 2.99 -21.04
CA ILE A 5 3.22 2.73 -19.75
C ILE A 5 3.40 3.94 -18.82
N PHE A 6 4.58 4.55 -18.81
CA PHE A 6 4.86 5.75 -18.00
C PHE A 6 4.18 7.01 -18.54
N ASN A 7 4.02 7.14 -19.85
CA ASN A 7 3.35 8.28 -20.49
C ASN A 7 1.83 8.27 -20.28
N GLU A 8 1.23 7.12 -19.95
CA GLU A 8 -0.19 6.99 -19.66
C GLU A 8 -0.50 7.07 -18.15
N ALA A 9 0.52 7.20 -17.30
CA ALA A 9 0.34 7.32 -15.87
C ALA A 9 -0.14 8.71 -15.49
N MET A 10 -1.06 8.78 -14.54
CA MET A 10 -1.51 10.03 -13.97
C MET A 10 -0.72 10.34 -12.69
N TYR A 11 -0.10 11.52 -12.65
CA TYR A 11 0.66 12.01 -11.51
C TYR A 11 -0.17 12.97 -10.67
N PHE A 12 -0.09 12.84 -9.36
CA PHE A 12 -0.88 13.63 -8.41
C PHE A 12 -0.10 14.71 -7.67
N ASP A 13 1.12 15.02 -8.15
CA ASP A 13 2.00 15.99 -7.48
C ASP A 13 1.38 17.39 -7.35
N ASP A 14 0.61 17.82 -8.35
CA ASP A 14 -0.02 19.14 -8.39
C ASP A 14 -1.49 19.13 -7.95
N ILE A 15 -2.00 18.01 -7.48
CA ILE A 15 -3.38 17.86 -7.04
C ILE A 15 -3.41 17.77 -5.51
N PRO A 16 -4.22 18.59 -4.82
CA PRO A 16 -4.39 18.48 -3.38
C PRO A 16 -4.89 17.09 -2.97
N LYS A 17 -4.35 16.54 -1.89
CA LYS A 17 -4.68 15.18 -1.42
C LYS A 17 -6.17 14.99 -1.18
N GLU A 18 -6.87 16.02 -0.73
CA GLU A 18 -8.31 16.00 -0.46
C GLU A 18 -9.13 15.70 -1.72
N GLN A 19 -8.56 15.94 -2.91
CA GLN A 19 -9.21 15.72 -4.19
C GLN A 19 -8.82 14.37 -4.83
N TRP A 20 -7.83 13.66 -4.31
CA TRP A 20 -7.29 12.47 -4.98
C TRP A 20 -8.34 11.38 -5.23
N LYS A 21 -9.19 11.10 -4.24
CA LYS A 21 -10.21 10.05 -4.36
C LYS A 21 -11.27 10.32 -5.44
N SER A 22 -11.38 11.55 -5.92
CA SER A 22 -12.32 11.90 -7.00
C SER A 22 -11.81 11.56 -8.40
N TYR A 23 -10.54 11.16 -8.54
CA TYR A 23 -9.91 10.92 -9.83
C TYR A 23 -9.81 9.44 -10.21
N PHE A 24 -9.91 8.53 -9.27
CA PHE A 24 -9.80 7.11 -9.55
C PHE A 24 -11.02 6.34 -9.09
N GLY A 25 -11.29 5.24 -9.79
CA GLY A 25 -12.40 4.34 -9.49
C GLY A 25 -12.09 3.45 -8.29
N LYS A 26 -13.10 2.67 -7.92
CA LYS A 26 -13.05 1.78 -6.78
C LYS A 26 -12.32 0.48 -7.12
N GLY A 27 -11.55 -0.03 -6.17
CA GLY A 27 -10.76 -1.23 -6.35
C GLY A 27 -9.43 -0.98 -7.05
N TYR A 28 -8.57 -1.98 -7.00
CA TYR A 28 -7.23 -1.91 -7.58
C TYR A 28 -6.75 -3.32 -7.97
N ARG A 29 -5.73 -3.38 -8.82
CA ARG A 29 -5.06 -4.62 -9.21
C ARG A 29 -3.77 -4.85 -8.43
N SER A 30 -3.02 -3.77 -8.22
CA SER A 30 -1.75 -3.80 -7.49
C SER A 30 -1.44 -2.43 -6.92
N CYS A 31 -0.71 -2.41 -5.82
CA CYS A 31 -0.25 -1.19 -5.19
C CYS A 31 1.13 -1.44 -4.58
N TYR A 32 2.07 -0.56 -4.85
CA TYR A 32 3.40 -0.69 -4.27
C TYR A 32 4.03 0.67 -4.01
N TYR A 33 4.95 0.67 -3.05
CA TYR A 33 5.72 1.84 -2.66
C TYR A 33 7.07 1.82 -3.36
N THR A 34 7.53 3.00 -3.75
CA THR A 34 8.89 3.23 -4.26
C THR A 34 9.35 4.63 -3.87
N THR A 35 10.54 5.00 -4.27
CA THR A 35 11.07 6.35 -4.13
C THR A 35 11.43 6.91 -5.50
N ASP A 36 11.33 8.24 -5.65
CA ASP A 36 11.81 8.93 -6.83
C ASP A 36 13.34 9.15 -6.75
N HIS A 37 13.90 9.83 -7.77
CA HIS A 37 15.33 10.12 -7.83
C HIS A 37 15.83 11.04 -6.69
N GLU A 38 14.94 11.80 -6.04
CA GLU A 38 15.23 12.63 -4.86
C GLU A 38 14.99 11.86 -3.55
N LYS A 39 14.70 10.57 -3.63
CA LYS A 39 14.40 9.66 -2.51
C LYS A 39 13.13 10.04 -1.74
N HIS A 40 12.20 10.72 -2.38
CA HIS A 40 10.86 10.96 -1.84
C HIS A 40 9.94 9.77 -2.11
N GLY A 41 9.07 9.46 -1.16
CA GLY A 41 8.14 8.35 -1.26
C GLY A 41 7.10 8.54 -2.36
N ARG A 42 6.82 7.46 -3.07
CA ARG A 42 5.82 7.37 -4.13
C ARG A 42 4.98 6.11 -3.95
N ILE A 43 3.70 6.23 -4.16
CA ILE A 43 2.80 5.08 -4.31
C ILE A 43 2.43 4.94 -5.79
N ILE A 44 2.57 3.73 -6.30
CA ILE A 44 2.10 3.38 -7.64
C ILE A 44 0.90 2.47 -7.48
N LEU A 45 -0.25 2.96 -7.96
CA LEU A 45 -1.51 2.24 -7.91
C LEU A 45 -1.89 1.80 -9.32
N LEU A 46 -1.91 0.49 -9.55
CA LEU A 46 -2.49 -0.09 -10.75
C LEU A 46 -3.97 -0.33 -10.49
N GLY A 47 -4.79 0.63 -10.88
CA GLY A 47 -6.19 0.67 -10.56
C GLY A 47 -7.08 0.90 -11.78
N PHE A 48 -8.15 1.62 -11.56
CA PHE A 48 -9.17 1.89 -12.57
C PHE A 48 -9.53 3.37 -12.55
N ASP A 49 -9.83 3.93 -13.74
CA ASP A 49 -10.39 5.27 -13.83
C ASP A 49 -11.89 5.25 -13.44
N LEU A 50 -12.53 6.42 -13.49
CA LEU A 50 -13.95 6.55 -13.13
C LEU A 50 -14.89 5.77 -14.06
N GLN A 51 -14.43 5.46 -15.27
CA GLN A 51 -15.17 4.68 -16.27
C GLN A 51 -14.90 3.18 -16.13
N GLY A 52 -14.01 2.78 -15.24
CA GLY A 52 -13.66 1.38 -15.01
C GLY A 52 -12.54 0.83 -15.91
N ASN A 53 -11.85 1.68 -16.65
CA ASN A 53 -10.71 1.31 -17.47
C ASN A 53 -9.45 1.21 -16.61
N ARG A 54 -8.55 0.29 -16.95
CA ARG A 54 -7.27 0.15 -16.26
C ARG A 54 -6.42 1.39 -16.44
N LYS A 55 -5.89 1.90 -15.34
CA LYS A 55 -5.03 3.07 -15.33
C LYS A 55 -3.98 2.98 -14.23
N THR A 56 -2.83 3.57 -14.48
CA THR A 56 -1.76 3.71 -13.48
C THR A 56 -1.81 5.10 -12.89
N PHE A 57 -1.80 5.16 -11.55
CA PHE A 57 -1.78 6.40 -10.79
C PHE A 57 -0.52 6.45 -9.94
N ILE A 58 0.12 7.61 -9.88
CA ILE A 58 1.36 7.82 -9.11
C ILE A 58 1.14 8.98 -8.15
N PHE A 59 1.26 8.69 -6.86
CA PHE A 59 1.02 9.64 -5.78
C PHE A 59 2.31 9.95 -5.03
N PRO A 60 2.57 11.22 -4.68
CA PRO A 60 3.54 11.52 -3.64
C PRO A 60 3.00 11.00 -2.31
N TRP A 61 3.81 10.26 -1.57
CA TRP A 61 3.35 9.65 -0.32
C TRP A 61 4.37 9.83 0.80
N LYS A 62 3.91 10.34 1.92
CA LYS A 62 4.70 10.48 3.14
C LYS A 62 4.27 9.39 4.13
N PRO A 63 5.08 8.35 4.32
CA PRO A 63 4.80 7.33 5.34
C PRO A 63 4.75 7.95 6.73
N HIS A 64 3.96 7.38 7.62
CA HIS A 64 3.81 7.91 8.96
C HIS A 64 3.97 6.82 10.02
N ILE A 65 4.12 7.28 11.26
CA ILE A 65 3.90 6.50 12.47
C ILE A 65 2.81 7.15 13.30
N CYS A 66 2.14 6.33 14.11
CA CYS A 66 1.26 6.80 15.17
C CYS A 66 1.89 6.38 16.50
N TYR A 67 2.05 7.30 17.45
CA TYR A 67 2.70 7.03 18.72
C TYR A 67 1.98 7.71 19.89
N VAL A 68 2.13 7.13 21.07
CA VAL A 68 1.51 7.64 22.29
C VAL A 68 2.21 8.92 22.75
N VAL A 69 1.42 9.93 23.12
CA VAL A 69 1.89 11.19 23.69
C VAL A 69 1.25 11.45 25.04
N LYS A 70 1.90 12.28 25.86
CA LYS A 70 1.43 12.64 27.20
C LYS A 70 0.50 13.85 27.23
N TYR A 71 0.40 14.57 26.10
CA TYR A 71 -0.45 15.75 25.98
C TYR A 71 -1.73 15.42 25.20
N LYS A 72 -2.75 16.28 25.38
CA LYS A 72 -4.04 16.13 24.72
C LYS A 72 -3.91 16.36 23.20
N THR A 73 -4.41 15.43 22.41
CA THR A 73 -4.53 15.53 20.94
C THR A 73 -5.96 15.23 20.52
N GLU A 74 -6.24 15.33 19.23
CA GLU A 74 -7.53 15.00 18.64
C GLU A 74 -7.79 13.49 18.53
N PHE A 75 -6.75 12.67 18.72
CA PHE A 75 -6.82 11.24 18.47
C PHE A 75 -6.47 10.44 19.73
N LYS A 76 -7.16 9.33 19.91
CA LYS A 76 -6.88 8.35 20.95
C LYS A 76 -6.78 6.95 20.35
N ASP A 77 -5.98 6.09 20.97
CA ASP A 77 -5.91 4.68 20.61
C ASP A 77 -7.03 3.87 21.31
N GLN A 78 -7.03 2.56 21.06
CA GLN A 78 -8.01 1.64 21.66
C GLN A 78 -7.92 1.54 23.20
N TYR A 79 -6.82 1.99 23.79
CA TYR A 79 -6.60 2.00 25.25
C TYR A 79 -6.86 3.37 25.87
N ASP A 80 -7.52 4.27 25.13
CA ASP A 80 -7.88 5.63 25.58
C ASP A 80 -6.66 6.53 25.87
N ARG A 81 -5.51 6.25 25.22
CA ARG A 81 -4.31 7.08 25.29
C ARG A 81 -4.28 8.07 24.13
N TYR A 82 -3.82 9.29 24.41
CA TYR A 82 -3.61 10.27 23.36
C TYR A 82 -2.47 9.84 22.43
N VAL A 83 -2.68 9.99 21.14
CA VAL A 83 -1.71 9.65 20.09
C VAL A 83 -1.49 10.81 19.14
N ALA A 84 -0.32 10.84 18.52
CA ALA A 84 0.04 11.79 17.47
C ALA A 84 0.61 11.06 16.26
N TYR A 85 0.53 11.71 15.12
CA TYR A 85 1.08 11.22 13.86
C TYR A 85 2.32 12.00 13.50
N LYS A 86 3.33 11.31 12.97
CA LYS A 86 4.53 11.91 12.41
C LYS A 86 4.75 11.36 11.01
N TYR A 87 4.94 12.28 10.05
CA TYR A 87 5.12 11.96 8.63
C TYR A 87 6.59 12.10 8.23
N PHE A 88 7.02 11.29 7.27
CA PHE A 88 8.39 11.23 6.78
C PHE A 88 8.42 11.33 5.26
N ASP A 89 9.51 11.82 4.70
CA ASP A 89 9.68 11.93 3.25
C ASP A 89 9.86 10.56 2.57
N SER A 90 10.35 9.57 3.31
CA SER A 90 10.51 8.21 2.80
C SER A 90 10.34 7.17 3.91
N LYS A 91 10.10 5.93 3.50
CA LYS A 91 10.06 4.77 4.42
C LYS A 91 11.40 4.59 5.14
N GLN A 92 12.51 4.82 4.45
CA GLN A 92 13.84 4.70 5.05
C GLN A 92 14.04 5.70 6.18
N HIS A 93 13.66 6.97 6.00
CA HIS A 93 13.72 7.98 7.05
C HIS A 93 12.85 7.59 8.25
N ARG A 94 11.65 7.10 7.99
CA ARG A 94 10.74 6.61 9.03
C ARG A 94 11.35 5.47 9.83
N ASP A 95 11.81 4.45 9.15
CA ASP A 95 12.35 3.25 9.78
C ASP A 95 13.63 3.56 10.58
N ASN A 96 14.47 4.45 10.08
CA ASN A 96 15.65 4.94 10.82
C ASN A 96 15.25 5.71 12.08
N TYR A 97 14.23 6.56 12.00
CA TYR A 97 13.72 7.28 13.16
C TYR A 97 13.19 6.33 14.22
N VAL A 98 12.38 5.35 13.84
CA VAL A 98 11.82 4.34 14.75
C VAL A 98 12.93 3.51 15.41
N LYS A 99 13.93 3.09 14.64
CA LYS A 99 15.07 2.32 15.13
C LYS A 99 15.90 3.08 16.17
N ASN A 100 16.05 4.39 16.00
CA ASN A 100 16.88 5.23 16.85
C ASN A 100 16.10 5.94 17.97
N ALA A 101 14.76 5.86 17.95
CA ALA A 101 13.93 6.51 18.95
C ALA A 101 13.87 5.68 20.24
N ASN A 102 14.22 6.31 21.36
CA ASN A 102 14.12 5.73 22.68
C ASN A 102 12.90 6.27 23.40
N GLY A 103 12.14 5.40 24.07
CA GLY A 103 11.02 5.78 24.90
C GLY A 103 9.72 6.09 24.14
N LEU A 104 9.65 5.85 22.83
CA LEU A 104 8.43 5.95 22.07
C LEU A 104 7.60 4.67 22.17
N THR A 105 6.31 4.83 22.45
CA THR A 105 5.34 3.75 22.30
C THR A 105 4.63 3.89 20.96
N ILE A 106 5.01 3.06 19.99
CA ILE A 106 4.46 3.09 18.65
C ILE A 106 3.19 2.25 18.61
N VAL A 107 2.10 2.85 18.16
CA VAL A 107 0.79 2.22 18.01
C VAL A 107 0.60 1.68 16.61
N GLU A 108 1.11 2.41 15.60
CA GLU A 108 0.96 2.05 14.20
C GLU A 108 2.23 2.41 13.43
N CYS A 109 2.73 1.45 12.68
CA CYS A 109 3.82 1.63 11.73
C CYS A 109 3.64 0.62 10.59
N LEU A 110 2.76 0.94 9.64
CA LEU A 110 2.39 0.05 8.55
C LEU A 110 3.31 0.23 7.35
N ASP A 111 3.36 -0.79 6.51
CA ASP A 111 3.93 -0.65 5.18
C ASP A 111 3.24 0.49 4.42
N PRO A 112 3.98 1.37 3.70
CA PRO A 112 3.39 2.54 3.05
C PRO A 112 2.30 2.22 2.03
N ALA A 113 2.43 1.11 1.30
CA ALA A 113 1.37 0.68 0.38
C ALA A 113 0.08 0.32 1.15
N THR A 114 0.21 -0.34 2.30
CA THR A 114 -0.92 -0.64 3.19
C THR A 114 -1.55 0.63 3.76
N GLU A 115 -0.75 1.59 4.19
CA GLU A 115 -1.25 2.91 4.62
C GLU A 115 -2.11 3.56 3.53
N PHE A 116 -1.59 3.58 2.31
CA PHE A 116 -2.30 4.17 1.18
C PHE A 116 -3.61 3.45 0.89
N LEU A 117 -3.59 2.12 0.82
CA LEU A 117 -4.78 1.33 0.54
C LEU A 117 -5.86 1.50 1.61
N ASN A 118 -5.47 1.55 2.88
CA ASN A 118 -6.40 1.80 3.97
C ASN A 118 -7.05 3.18 3.84
N TRP A 119 -6.29 4.18 3.45
CA TRP A 119 -6.83 5.52 3.22
C TRP A 119 -7.70 5.59 1.96
N ALA A 120 -7.24 5.01 0.85
CA ALA A 120 -7.89 5.15 -0.45
C ALA A 120 -9.20 4.37 -0.55
N PHE A 121 -9.31 3.23 0.13
CA PHE A 121 -10.42 2.28 -0.01
C PHE A 121 -11.03 1.88 1.35
N ASP A 122 -11.01 2.78 2.31
CA ASP A 122 -11.53 2.52 3.67
C ASP A 122 -13.03 2.16 3.68
N ASP A 123 -13.79 2.66 2.73
CA ASP A 123 -15.24 2.46 2.61
C ASP A 123 -15.66 1.48 1.49
N VAL A 124 -14.70 0.95 0.74
CA VAL A 124 -14.99 0.11 -0.46
C VAL A 124 -15.77 -1.15 -0.10
N ALA A 125 -15.47 -1.78 1.03
CA ALA A 125 -16.15 -3.00 1.46
C ALA A 125 -17.65 -2.80 1.71
N LEU A 126 -18.06 -1.58 2.00
CA LEU A 126 -19.45 -1.21 2.25
C LEU A 126 -20.13 -0.60 1.02
N ASP A 127 -19.42 -0.47 -0.08
CA ASP A 127 -19.90 0.17 -1.29
C ASP A 127 -20.64 -0.82 -2.19
N PRO A 128 -21.96 -0.64 -2.39
CA PRO A 128 -22.74 -1.54 -3.23
C PRO A 128 -22.39 -1.47 -4.72
N THR A 129 -21.69 -0.39 -5.13
CA THR A 129 -21.27 -0.22 -6.54
C THR A 129 -19.95 -0.88 -6.86
N PHE A 130 -19.24 -1.44 -5.88
CA PHE A 130 -17.98 -2.13 -6.10
C PHE A 130 -18.19 -3.38 -6.98
N ASN A 131 -17.54 -3.40 -8.12
CA ASN A 131 -17.66 -4.50 -9.07
C ASN A 131 -16.47 -5.47 -8.98
N LYS A 132 -16.67 -6.58 -8.31
CA LYS A 132 -15.65 -7.64 -8.15
C LYS A 132 -15.25 -8.30 -9.48
N GLN A 133 -16.08 -8.21 -10.51
CA GLN A 133 -15.77 -8.81 -11.83
C GLN A 133 -14.61 -8.09 -12.54
N ARG A 134 -14.22 -6.89 -12.11
CA ARG A 134 -13.04 -6.19 -12.62
C ARG A 134 -11.74 -6.87 -12.23
N LEU A 135 -11.74 -7.71 -11.22
CA LEU A 135 -10.58 -8.44 -10.75
C LEU A 135 -10.69 -9.91 -11.17
N ARG A 136 -9.63 -10.42 -11.75
CA ARG A 136 -9.46 -11.86 -11.98
C ARG A 136 -8.53 -12.39 -10.90
N ILE A 137 -9.08 -13.24 -10.06
CA ILE A 137 -8.31 -13.88 -8.98
C ILE A 137 -8.14 -15.35 -9.38
N GLN A 138 -6.89 -15.77 -9.48
CA GLN A 138 -6.54 -17.16 -9.72
C GLN A 138 -5.75 -17.67 -8.52
N THR A 139 -6.26 -18.73 -7.92
CA THR A 139 -5.54 -19.45 -6.86
C THR A 139 -4.95 -20.70 -7.48
N LEU A 140 -3.65 -20.89 -7.31
CA LEU A 140 -2.93 -22.08 -7.73
C LEU A 140 -2.42 -22.78 -6.50
N ASP A 141 -2.88 -23.99 -6.30
CA ASP A 141 -2.38 -24.90 -5.27
C ASP A 141 -1.57 -25.99 -5.94
N ILE A 142 -0.35 -26.19 -5.49
CA ILE A 142 0.56 -27.20 -6.01
C ILE A 142 0.82 -28.20 -4.88
N GLU A 143 0.30 -29.40 -5.06
CA GLU A 143 0.61 -30.50 -4.18
C GLU A 143 1.74 -31.31 -4.79
N THR A 144 2.77 -31.58 -3.99
CA THR A 144 3.89 -32.43 -4.38
C THR A 144 3.90 -33.67 -3.51
N GLU A 145 4.08 -34.83 -4.16
CA GLU A 145 4.28 -36.08 -3.44
C GLU A 145 5.67 -36.07 -2.82
N ILE A 146 5.75 -36.41 -1.55
CA ILE A 146 7.02 -36.57 -0.83
C ILE A 146 7.40 -38.05 -0.88
N SER A 147 8.51 -38.34 -1.58
CA SER A 147 9.13 -39.65 -1.56
C SER A 147 10.07 -39.78 -0.36
N ASP A 148 10.54 -41.00 -0.10
CA ASP A 148 11.49 -41.30 1.01
C ASP A 148 12.77 -40.45 0.97
N GLY A 149 13.10 -39.83 -0.17
CA GLY A 149 14.23 -38.93 -0.33
C GLY A 149 13.88 -37.43 -0.24
N GLY A 150 12.62 -37.05 0.08
CA GLY A 150 12.15 -35.69 0.13
C GLY A 150 11.37 -35.28 -1.11
N PHE A 151 11.24 -33.98 -1.36
CA PHE A 151 10.51 -33.47 -2.53
C PHE A 151 11.19 -33.86 -3.84
N MET A 152 10.36 -34.27 -4.82
CA MET A 152 10.86 -34.54 -6.17
C MET A 152 11.46 -33.28 -6.79
N ARG A 153 12.57 -33.46 -7.47
CA ARG A 153 13.21 -32.38 -8.23
C ARG A 153 12.65 -32.35 -9.66
N PRO A 154 12.58 -31.19 -10.31
CA PRO A 154 12.19 -31.10 -11.70
C PRO A 154 13.05 -32.05 -12.57
N GLY A 155 12.38 -32.87 -13.40
CA GLY A 155 13.03 -33.83 -14.27
C GLY A 155 13.38 -35.19 -13.64
N GLN A 156 13.02 -35.42 -12.38
CA GLN A 156 13.15 -36.74 -11.75
C GLN A 156 11.89 -37.57 -12.06
N GLU A 157 12.08 -38.64 -12.78
CA GLU A 157 11.00 -39.62 -13.02
C GLU A 157 10.90 -40.59 -11.84
N ASP A 158 9.69 -41.01 -11.52
CA ASP A 158 9.46 -42.09 -10.56
C ASP A 158 10.09 -43.38 -11.10
N GLY A 159 11.11 -43.79 -10.41
CA GLY A 159 11.78 -45.04 -10.70
C GLY A 159 11.04 -46.24 -10.09
#